data_57448ec1cb152a16fd7526d6d52cb79c
#
_entry.id   57448ec1cb152a16fd7526d6d52cb79c
#
_cell.length_a   1.000
_cell.length_b   1.000
_cell.length_c   1.000
_cell.angle_alpha   90.00
_cell.angle_beta   90.00
_cell.angle_gamma   90.00
#
_symmetry.space_group_name_H-M   'P 1'
#
loop_
_entity.id
_entity.type
_entity.pdbx_description
1 polymer ?
#
loop_
_entity_poly.entity_id
_entity_poly.type
_entity_poly.pdbx_seq_one_letter_code
_entity_poly.pdbx_strand_id
1 'polypeptide(L)'
;MCMVITCAGLILFDKVIAKILFGADFYEAWKYAPFLMISVVFGALVQLLGGIFSAAKESKAFGNTILIGAAANTIMNVAFVYACGPLGAAIATSLSYMLIWALRLYKVTRQMKLDVSLIRDALSYVLLYLQATLLMFYSYNWSGYLIQIGFVVAIFVLYFKELTGVARKVLSRVKSR
;
A
#
# COMPACT_ATOMS: atom_id res chain seq x y z
N MET A 1 -3.43 8.45 -2.83
CA MET A 1 -3.92 8.41 -4.21
C MET A 1 -2.85 7.92 -5.20
N CYS A 2 -1.87 8.73 -5.61
CA CYS A 2 -0.87 8.32 -6.64
C CYS A 2 -0.18 6.99 -6.31
N MET A 3 0.27 6.78 -5.07
CA MET A 3 0.94 5.55 -4.65
C MET A 3 0.06 4.31 -4.76
N VAL A 4 -1.24 4.44 -4.44
CA VAL A 4 -2.20 3.32 -4.54
C VAL A 4 -2.40 2.92 -5.99
N ILE A 5 -2.58 3.89 -6.89
CA ILE A 5 -2.74 3.65 -8.33
C ILE A 5 -1.45 3.03 -8.92
N THR A 6 -0.29 3.58 -8.56
CA THR A 6 1.00 3.02 -9.00
C THR A 6 1.19 1.59 -8.49
N CYS A 7 0.85 1.33 -7.22
CA CYS A 7 0.93 -0.01 -6.64
C CYS A 7 0.02 -1.00 -7.37
N ALA A 8 -1.23 -0.62 -7.65
CA ALA A 8 -2.16 -1.46 -8.40
C ALA A 8 -1.65 -1.78 -9.82
N GLY A 9 -1.04 -0.79 -10.49
CA GLY A 9 -0.39 -0.98 -11.78
C GLY A 9 0.82 -1.91 -11.71
N LEU A 10 1.66 -1.77 -10.69
CA LEU A 10 2.82 -2.66 -10.48
C LEU A 10 2.39 -4.09 -10.19
N ILE A 11 1.33 -4.29 -9.40
CA ILE A 11 0.76 -5.63 -9.13
C ILE A 11 0.22 -6.27 -10.44
N LEU A 12 -0.41 -5.49 -11.33
CA LEU A 12 -0.86 -5.98 -12.63
C LEU A 12 0.31 -6.53 -13.47
N PHE A 13 1.45 -5.85 -13.44
CA PHE A 13 2.64 -6.24 -14.21
C PHE A 13 3.64 -7.08 -13.42
N ASP A 14 3.34 -7.49 -12.19
CA ASP A 14 4.26 -8.15 -11.27
C ASP A 14 4.99 -9.35 -11.88
N LYS A 15 4.27 -10.27 -12.52
CA LYS A 15 4.87 -11.44 -13.17
C LYS A 15 5.80 -11.08 -14.34
N VAL A 16 5.49 -10.02 -15.08
CA VAL A 16 6.34 -9.52 -16.18
C VAL A 16 7.59 -8.87 -15.60
N ILE A 17 7.41 -8.05 -14.56
CA ILE A 17 8.51 -7.40 -13.84
C ILE A 17 9.43 -8.47 -13.22
N ALA A 18 8.86 -9.48 -12.57
CA ALA A 18 9.62 -10.57 -11.98
C ALA A 18 10.43 -11.34 -13.04
N LYS A 19 9.86 -11.59 -14.22
CA LYS A 19 10.56 -12.27 -15.32
C LYS A 19 11.74 -11.46 -15.85
N ILE A 20 11.64 -10.12 -15.82
CA ILE A 20 12.71 -9.24 -16.35
C ILE A 20 13.80 -9.01 -15.30
N LEU A 21 13.39 -8.80 -14.01
CA LEU A 21 14.31 -8.39 -12.95
C LEU A 21 14.95 -9.57 -12.23
N PHE A 22 14.22 -10.69 -12.09
CA PHE A 22 14.72 -11.85 -11.36
C PHE A 22 15.23 -12.92 -12.33
N GLY A 23 16.39 -13.49 -12.03
CA GLY A 23 16.88 -14.67 -12.74
C GLY A 23 15.94 -15.89 -12.54
N ALA A 24 16.14 -16.94 -13.33
CA ALA A 24 15.30 -18.14 -13.30
C ALA A 24 15.14 -18.72 -11.88
N ASP A 25 16.21 -18.67 -11.06
CA ASP A 25 16.25 -19.24 -9.70
C ASP A 25 15.41 -18.42 -8.69
N PHE A 26 15.17 -17.13 -8.97
CA PHE A 26 14.43 -16.23 -8.09
C PHE A 26 13.05 -15.85 -8.63
N TYR A 27 12.61 -16.48 -9.72
CA TYR A 27 11.33 -16.14 -10.35
C TYR A 27 10.14 -16.25 -9.37
N GLU A 28 10.18 -17.18 -8.43
CA GLU A 28 9.12 -17.36 -7.43
C GLU A 28 8.87 -16.13 -6.52
N ALA A 29 9.77 -15.15 -6.54
CA ALA A 29 9.61 -13.89 -5.79
C ALA A 29 8.34 -13.12 -6.17
N TRP A 30 7.78 -13.32 -7.37
CA TRP A 30 6.49 -12.73 -7.77
C TRP A 30 5.35 -13.05 -6.80
N LYS A 31 5.44 -14.17 -6.05
CA LYS A 31 4.42 -14.55 -5.05
C LYS A 31 4.42 -13.60 -3.83
N TYR A 32 5.55 -13.02 -3.52
CA TYR A 32 5.75 -12.19 -2.31
C TYR A 32 5.69 -10.69 -2.63
N ALA A 33 6.12 -10.32 -3.83
CA ALA A 33 6.27 -8.93 -4.26
C ALA A 33 4.99 -8.09 -4.12
N PRO A 34 3.77 -8.56 -4.45
CA PRO A 34 2.56 -7.77 -4.30
C PRO A 34 2.31 -7.30 -2.86
N PHE A 35 2.52 -8.16 -1.87
CA PHE A 35 2.35 -7.80 -0.45
C PHE A 35 3.42 -6.82 0.02
N LEU A 36 4.66 -6.98 -0.47
CA LEU A 36 5.73 -6.03 -0.19
C LEU A 36 5.46 -4.66 -0.86
N MET A 37 4.91 -4.63 -2.07
CA MET A 37 4.50 -3.37 -2.72
C MET A 37 3.40 -2.67 -1.92
N ILE A 38 2.42 -3.41 -1.36
CA ILE A 38 1.42 -2.85 -0.46
C ILE A 38 2.08 -2.30 0.82
N SER A 39 3.08 -2.99 1.37
CA SER A 39 3.81 -2.50 2.55
C SER A 39 4.52 -1.17 2.28
N VAL A 40 5.04 -0.96 1.07
CA VAL A 40 5.65 0.31 0.64
C VAL A 40 4.61 1.44 0.62
N VAL A 41 3.38 1.18 0.16
CA VAL A 41 2.30 2.17 0.20
C VAL A 41 2.02 2.61 1.64
N PHE A 42 1.82 1.66 2.56
CA PHE A 42 1.61 2.00 3.97
C PHE A 42 2.85 2.64 4.59
N GLY A 43 4.05 2.18 4.25
CA GLY A 43 5.31 2.77 4.69
C GLY A 43 5.43 4.25 4.34
N ALA A 44 5.07 4.62 3.13
CA ALA A 44 5.07 6.02 2.71
C ALA A 44 4.00 6.86 3.45
N LEU A 45 2.81 6.30 3.69
CA LEU A 45 1.79 6.96 4.51
C LEU A 45 2.25 7.14 5.96
N VAL A 46 2.94 6.14 6.51
CA VAL A 46 3.58 6.20 7.83
C VAL A 46 4.61 7.32 7.89
N GLN A 47 5.44 7.48 6.86
CA GLN A 47 6.43 8.55 6.78
C GLN A 47 5.79 9.93 6.68
N LEU A 48 4.74 10.06 5.85
CA LEU A 48 3.98 11.30 5.72
C LEU A 48 3.41 11.76 7.08
N LEU A 49 2.72 10.86 7.79
CA LEU A 49 2.18 11.14 9.12
C LEU A 49 3.30 11.36 10.16
N GLY A 50 4.44 10.68 9.99
CA GLY A 50 5.64 10.87 10.81
C GLY A 50 6.19 12.28 10.74
N GLY A 51 6.15 12.91 9.57
CA GLY A 51 6.52 14.32 9.40
C GLY A 51 5.68 15.27 10.25
N ILE A 52 4.38 14.97 10.42
CA ILE A 52 3.49 15.77 11.27
C ILE A 52 3.92 15.68 12.74
N PHE A 53 4.23 14.48 13.25
CA PHE A 53 4.73 14.31 14.63
C PHE A 53 6.06 15.03 14.85
N SER A 54 6.95 15.00 13.88
CA SER A 54 8.24 15.72 13.93
C SER A 54 8.03 17.23 13.98
N ALA A 55 7.13 17.76 13.16
CA ALA A 55 6.78 19.19 13.16
C ALA A 55 6.12 19.62 14.50
N ALA A 56 5.30 18.75 15.07
CA ALA A 56 4.66 18.96 16.38
C ALA A 56 5.60 18.71 17.58
N LYS A 57 6.86 18.31 17.35
CA LYS A 57 7.84 17.92 18.38
C LYS A 57 7.39 16.76 19.27
N GLU A 58 6.50 15.91 18.78
CA GLU A 58 5.96 14.75 19.50
C GLU A 58 6.81 13.48 19.30
N SER A 59 8.10 13.53 19.57
CA SER A 59 9.05 12.42 19.39
C SER A 59 8.63 11.15 20.16
N LYS A 60 8.01 11.29 21.33
CA LYS A 60 7.54 10.15 22.13
C LYS A 60 6.39 9.40 21.42
N ALA A 61 5.43 10.11 20.86
CA ALA A 61 4.33 9.52 20.11
C ALA A 61 4.82 8.84 18.82
N PHE A 62 5.79 9.47 18.13
CA PHE A 62 6.47 8.94 16.96
C PHE A 62 7.18 7.62 17.29
N GLY A 63 8.05 7.60 18.33
CA GLY A 63 8.80 6.42 18.73
C GLY A 63 7.91 5.26 19.19
N ASN A 64 6.87 5.55 20.00
CA ASN A 64 5.96 4.52 20.49
C ASN A 64 5.22 3.79 19.36
N THR A 65 4.79 4.50 18.30
CA THR A 65 4.11 3.87 17.18
C THR A 65 5.02 2.93 16.40
N ILE A 66 6.31 3.27 16.25
CA ILE A 66 7.30 2.41 15.62
C ILE A 66 7.56 1.17 16.48
N LEU A 67 7.72 1.35 17.80
CA LEU A 67 8.00 0.24 18.71
C LEU A 67 6.85 -0.78 18.72
N ILE A 68 5.60 -0.31 18.77
CA ILE A 68 4.41 -1.17 18.69
C ILE A 68 4.39 -1.91 17.34
N GLY A 69 4.67 -1.21 16.25
CA GLY A 69 4.71 -1.82 14.92
C GLY A 69 5.81 -2.85 14.76
N ALA A 70 7.00 -2.60 15.31
CA ALA A 70 8.11 -3.54 15.29
C ALA A 70 7.80 -4.80 16.11
N ALA A 71 7.24 -4.65 17.31
CA ALA A 71 6.80 -5.78 18.13
C ALA A 71 5.72 -6.60 17.42
N ALA A 72 4.71 -5.95 16.85
CA ALA A 72 3.66 -6.61 16.09
C ALA A 72 4.23 -7.33 14.86
N ASN A 73 5.17 -6.72 14.13
CA ASN A 73 5.85 -7.34 12.99
C ASN A 73 6.59 -8.60 13.41
N THR A 74 7.34 -8.56 14.51
CA THR A 74 8.08 -9.73 15.01
C THR A 74 7.13 -10.87 15.35
N ILE A 75 6.04 -10.60 16.08
CA ILE A 75 5.06 -11.61 16.48
C ILE A 75 4.36 -12.20 15.24
N MET A 76 3.90 -11.34 14.33
CA MET A 76 3.23 -11.78 13.10
C MET A 76 4.18 -12.53 12.16
N ASN A 77 5.45 -12.14 12.06
CA ASN A 77 6.44 -12.88 11.28
C ASN A 77 6.60 -14.31 11.79
N VAL A 78 6.82 -14.48 13.09
CA VAL A 78 6.95 -15.84 13.68
C VAL A 78 5.72 -16.68 13.35
N ALA A 79 4.51 -16.15 13.57
CA ALA A 79 3.27 -16.90 13.34
C ALA A 79 3.04 -17.21 11.86
N PHE A 80 3.20 -16.23 10.98
CA PHE A 80 2.86 -16.36 9.56
C PHE A 80 3.95 -17.09 8.76
N VAL A 81 5.22 -16.94 9.14
CA VAL A 81 6.30 -17.71 8.51
C VAL A 81 6.15 -19.19 8.84
N TYR A 82 5.75 -19.53 10.07
CA TYR A 82 5.46 -20.90 10.44
C TYR A 82 4.29 -21.49 9.62
N ALA A 83 3.25 -20.69 9.34
CA ALA A 83 2.06 -21.14 8.63
C ALA A 83 2.22 -21.14 7.09
N CYS A 84 2.87 -20.13 6.52
CA CYS A 84 2.88 -19.84 5.08
C CYS A 84 4.29 -19.63 4.49
N GLY A 85 5.35 -19.91 5.27
CA GLY A 85 6.73 -19.69 4.82
C GLY A 85 7.06 -18.25 4.48
N PRO A 86 7.89 -17.99 3.45
CA PRO A 86 8.31 -16.63 3.07
C PRO A 86 7.16 -15.68 2.72
N LEU A 87 6.03 -16.21 2.21
CA LEU A 87 4.81 -15.43 1.96
C LEU A 87 4.28 -14.82 3.26
N GLY A 88 4.33 -15.58 4.35
CA GLY A 88 3.91 -15.11 5.67
C GLY A 88 4.69 -13.88 6.12
N ALA A 89 6.00 -13.82 5.84
CA ALA A 89 6.82 -12.65 6.15
C ALA A 89 6.37 -11.40 5.37
N ALA A 90 6.05 -11.54 4.09
CA ALA A 90 5.57 -10.43 3.27
C ALA A 90 4.22 -9.90 3.77
N ILE A 91 3.29 -10.80 4.12
CA ILE A 91 1.99 -10.45 4.71
C ILE A 91 2.18 -9.77 6.08
N ALA A 92 3.00 -10.33 6.96
CA ALA A 92 3.29 -9.77 8.28
C ALA A 92 3.84 -8.34 8.16
N THR A 93 4.75 -8.11 7.21
CA THR A 93 5.32 -6.79 6.96
C THR A 93 4.25 -5.80 6.52
N SER A 94 3.40 -6.15 5.56
CA SER A 94 2.35 -5.24 5.08
C SER A 94 1.32 -4.91 6.15
N LEU A 95 0.91 -5.89 6.96
CA LEU A 95 -0.02 -5.68 8.08
C LEU A 95 0.59 -4.84 9.20
N SER A 96 1.88 -4.98 9.47
CA SER A 96 2.58 -4.17 10.47
C SER A 96 2.64 -2.71 10.08
N TYR A 97 2.97 -2.40 8.82
CA TYR A 97 2.94 -1.03 8.33
C TYR A 97 1.52 -0.44 8.31
N MET A 98 0.52 -1.25 7.97
CA MET A 98 -0.89 -0.86 8.07
C MET A 98 -1.27 -0.53 9.52
N LEU A 99 -0.82 -1.31 10.50
CA LEU A 99 -1.04 -1.05 11.93
C LEU A 99 -0.39 0.27 12.36
N ILE A 100 0.88 0.51 12.02
CA ILE A 100 1.56 1.77 12.34
C ILE A 100 0.81 2.95 11.72
N TRP A 101 0.40 2.83 10.45
CA TRP A 101 -0.38 3.86 9.77
C TRP A 101 -1.70 4.15 10.50
N ALA A 102 -2.45 3.12 10.86
CA ALA A 102 -3.72 3.27 11.58
C ALA A 102 -3.54 3.95 12.94
N LEU A 103 -2.52 3.55 13.70
CA LEU A 103 -2.19 4.16 15.00
C LEU A 103 -1.79 5.64 14.85
N ARG A 104 -0.99 5.97 13.83
CA ARG A 104 -0.60 7.36 13.55
C ARG A 104 -1.77 8.19 13.09
N LEU A 105 -2.57 7.68 12.17
CA LEU A 105 -3.76 8.36 11.67
C LEU A 105 -4.73 8.68 12.81
N TYR A 106 -5.00 7.71 13.69
CA TYR A 106 -5.85 7.92 14.87
C TYR A 106 -5.33 9.03 15.78
N LYS A 107 -4.01 9.09 16.04
CA LYS A 107 -3.43 10.14 16.87
C LYS A 107 -3.50 11.51 16.19
N VAL A 108 -3.15 11.58 14.91
CA VAL A 108 -3.13 12.85 14.15
C VAL A 108 -4.55 13.42 14.00
N THR A 109 -5.55 12.59 13.70
CA THR A 109 -6.95 13.04 13.57
C THR A 109 -7.56 13.55 14.86
N ARG A 110 -7.02 13.16 16.01
CA ARG A 110 -7.40 13.74 17.30
C ARG A 110 -6.84 15.14 17.55
N GLN A 111 -5.72 15.46 16.94
CA GLN A 111 -5.01 16.73 17.14
C GLN A 111 -5.32 17.75 16.04
N MET A 112 -5.56 17.29 14.84
CA MET A 112 -5.79 18.13 13.66
C MET A 112 -7.01 17.63 12.90
N LYS A 113 -7.83 18.56 12.39
CA LYS A 113 -8.92 18.22 11.46
C LYS A 113 -8.30 17.89 10.10
N LEU A 114 -8.12 16.61 9.84
CA LEU A 114 -7.73 16.13 8.51
C LEU A 114 -9.00 15.73 7.75
N ASP A 115 -9.21 16.36 6.61
CA ASP A 115 -10.23 15.92 5.64
C ASP A 115 -9.72 14.67 4.90
N VAL A 116 -9.81 13.53 5.58
CA VAL A 116 -9.44 12.23 4.99
C VAL A 116 -10.72 11.46 4.69
N SER A 117 -10.91 11.07 3.44
CA SER A 117 -12.04 10.21 3.06
C SER A 117 -11.73 8.75 3.39
N LEU A 118 -11.80 8.43 4.71
CA LEU A 118 -11.42 7.15 5.29
C LEU A 118 -12.09 5.95 4.58
N ILE A 119 -13.39 6.08 4.23
CA ILE A 119 -14.15 4.98 3.61
C ILE A 119 -13.57 4.65 2.23
N ARG A 120 -13.30 5.66 1.41
CA ARG A 120 -12.73 5.47 0.08
C ARG A 120 -11.32 4.89 0.14
N ASP A 121 -10.48 5.43 1.03
CA ASP A 121 -9.10 4.99 1.18
C ASP A 121 -9.06 3.55 1.73
N ALA A 122 -9.89 3.20 2.71
CA ALA A 122 -10.04 1.84 3.20
C ALA A 122 -10.50 0.88 2.09
N LEU A 123 -11.48 1.28 1.27
CA LEU A 123 -11.94 0.47 0.14
C LEU A 123 -10.82 0.21 -0.86
N SER A 124 -10.01 1.22 -1.17
CA SER A 124 -8.88 1.06 -2.10
C SER A 124 -7.79 0.13 -1.55
N TYR A 125 -7.53 0.14 -0.23
CA TYR A 125 -6.60 -0.81 0.40
C TYR A 125 -7.14 -2.24 0.37
N VAL A 126 -8.44 -2.43 0.64
CA VAL A 126 -9.08 -3.75 0.51
C VAL A 126 -8.96 -4.26 -0.93
N LEU A 127 -9.21 -3.40 -1.94
CA LEU A 127 -9.05 -3.78 -3.34
C LEU A 127 -7.61 -4.17 -3.68
N LEU A 128 -6.58 -3.49 -3.14
CA LEU A 128 -5.17 -3.88 -3.33
C LEU A 128 -4.86 -5.26 -2.73
N TYR A 129 -5.34 -5.55 -1.52
CA TYR A 129 -5.15 -6.88 -0.91
C TYR A 129 -5.88 -7.98 -1.68
N LEU A 130 -7.10 -7.72 -2.15
CA LEU A 130 -7.84 -8.64 -3.00
C LEU A 130 -7.12 -8.88 -4.33
N GLN A 131 -6.60 -7.82 -4.95
CA GLN A 131 -5.82 -7.88 -6.18
C GLN A 131 -4.56 -8.75 -5.99
N ALA A 132 -3.80 -8.52 -4.91
CA ALA A 132 -2.60 -9.29 -4.59
C ALA A 132 -2.92 -10.79 -4.34
N THR A 133 -3.99 -11.06 -3.59
CA THR A 133 -4.42 -12.42 -3.28
C THR A 133 -4.89 -13.16 -4.53
N LEU A 134 -5.73 -12.53 -5.35
CA LEU A 134 -6.25 -13.14 -6.58
C LEU A 134 -5.15 -13.40 -7.61
N LEU A 135 -4.09 -12.59 -7.64
CA LEU A 135 -2.92 -12.83 -8.50
C LEU A 135 -2.27 -14.19 -8.22
N MET A 136 -2.32 -14.66 -6.96
CA MET A 136 -1.74 -15.96 -6.58
C MET A 136 -2.61 -17.14 -7.03
N PHE A 137 -3.93 -16.99 -7.00
CA PHE A 137 -4.86 -18.09 -7.31
C PHE A 137 -5.14 -18.23 -8.81
N TYR A 138 -5.12 -17.13 -9.56
CA TYR A 138 -5.36 -17.17 -11.00
C TYR A 138 -4.06 -17.41 -11.76
N SER A 139 -3.97 -18.61 -12.37
CA SER A 139 -2.95 -18.93 -13.35
C SER A 139 -2.98 -17.94 -14.52
N TYR A 140 -1.86 -17.91 -15.28
CA TYR A 140 -1.55 -17.02 -16.41
C TYR A 140 -2.53 -17.19 -17.61
N ASN A 141 -3.85 -17.05 -17.33
CA ASN A 141 -4.88 -17.11 -18.35
C ASN A 141 -5.37 -15.69 -18.66
N TRP A 142 -5.84 -15.49 -19.88
CA TRP A 142 -6.42 -14.24 -20.38
C TRP A 142 -7.47 -13.64 -19.42
N SER A 143 -8.26 -14.53 -18.78
CA SER A 143 -9.24 -14.14 -17.75
C SER A 143 -8.62 -13.52 -16.50
N GLY A 144 -7.45 -14.00 -16.07
CA GLY A 144 -6.74 -13.45 -14.92
C GLY A 144 -6.29 -12.00 -15.15
N TYR A 145 -5.79 -11.68 -16.36
CA TYR A 145 -5.43 -10.31 -16.71
C TYR A 145 -6.64 -9.37 -16.75
N LEU A 146 -7.77 -9.82 -17.28
CA LEU A 146 -9.00 -9.02 -17.32
C LEU A 146 -9.47 -8.66 -15.92
N ILE A 147 -9.39 -9.61 -14.97
CA ILE A 147 -9.72 -9.36 -13.56
C ILE A 147 -8.77 -8.31 -12.95
N GLN A 148 -7.46 -8.46 -13.19
CA GLN A 148 -6.45 -7.52 -12.68
C GLN A 148 -6.65 -6.11 -13.25
N ILE A 149 -6.95 -5.99 -14.54
CA ILE A 149 -7.29 -4.70 -15.19
C ILE A 149 -8.55 -4.12 -14.54
N GLY A 150 -9.55 -4.95 -14.25
CA GLY A 150 -10.77 -4.53 -13.56
C GLY A 150 -10.47 -3.87 -12.19
N PHE A 151 -9.56 -4.43 -11.40
CA PHE A 151 -9.13 -3.83 -10.12
C PHE A 151 -8.44 -2.48 -10.31
N VAL A 152 -7.53 -2.38 -11.28
CA VAL A 152 -6.85 -1.10 -11.59
C VAL A 152 -7.86 -0.04 -12.00
N VAL A 153 -8.81 -0.39 -12.86
CA VAL A 153 -9.87 0.51 -13.31
C VAL A 153 -10.76 0.91 -12.13
N ALA A 154 -11.14 -0.02 -11.26
CA ALA A 154 -11.96 0.27 -10.08
C ALA A 154 -11.25 1.28 -9.15
N ILE A 155 -9.97 1.06 -8.87
CA ILE A 155 -9.16 1.99 -8.06
C ILE A 155 -9.04 3.35 -8.77
N PHE A 156 -8.84 3.38 -10.07
CA PHE A 156 -8.75 4.63 -10.85
C PHE A 156 -10.08 5.42 -10.79
N VAL A 157 -11.21 4.74 -10.91
CA VAL A 157 -12.55 5.36 -10.80
C VAL A 157 -12.80 5.94 -9.41
N LEU A 158 -12.38 5.25 -8.34
CA LEU A 158 -12.49 5.75 -6.97
C LEU A 158 -11.75 7.09 -6.76
N TYR A 159 -10.64 7.27 -7.45
CA TYR A 159 -9.81 8.48 -7.34
C TYR A 159 -9.98 9.47 -8.49
N PHE A 160 -10.88 9.21 -9.43
CA PHE A 160 -11.03 10.02 -10.65
C PHE A 160 -11.33 11.50 -10.36
N LYS A 161 -12.25 11.76 -9.42
CA LYS A 161 -12.59 13.16 -9.03
C LYS A 161 -11.40 13.94 -8.48
N GLU A 162 -10.51 13.25 -7.76
CA GLU A 162 -9.32 13.90 -7.16
C GLU A 162 -8.22 14.09 -8.19
N LEU A 163 -8.03 13.12 -9.07
CA LEU A 163 -7.10 13.25 -10.18
C LEU A 163 -7.45 14.45 -11.06
N THR A 164 -8.72 14.58 -11.43
CA THR A 164 -9.19 15.74 -12.23
C THR A 164 -9.07 17.06 -11.46
N GLY A 165 -9.32 17.05 -10.15
CA GLY A 165 -9.13 18.21 -9.28
C GLY A 165 -7.68 18.68 -9.20
N VAL A 166 -6.75 17.75 -9.01
CA VAL A 166 -5.30 18.05 -8.99
C VAL A 166 -4.82 18.51 -10.37
N ALA A 167 -5.21 17.83 -11.44
CA ALA A 167 -4.84 18.19 -12.80
C ALA A 167 -5.31 19.63 -13.13
N ARG A 168 -6.54 19.99 -12.77
CA ARG A 168 -7.09 21.35 -12.97
C ARG A 168 -6.30 22.41 -12.19
N LYS A 169 -5.91 22.12 -10.94
CA LYS A 169 -5.10 23.03 -10.12
C LYS A 169 -3.68 23.24 -10.70
N VAL A 170 -3.07 22.17 -11.21
CA VAL A 170 -1.74 22.26 -11.85
C VAL A 170 -1.83 23.09 -13.15
N LEU A 171 -2.81 22.79 -14.01
CA LEU A 171 -3.01 23.52 -15.26
C LEU A 171 -3.30 25.03 -15.04
N SER A 172 -4.08 25.36 -14.01
CA SER A 172 -4.35 26.77 -13.69
C SER A 172 -3.08 27.52 -13.25
N ARG A 173 -2.17 26.87 -12.50
CA ARG A 173 -0.89 27.48 -12.10
C ARG A 173 0.10 27.63 -13.26
N VAL A 174 0.10 26.71 -14.22
CA VAL A 174 0.95 26.81 -15.42
C VAL A 174 0.47 27.93 -16.33
N LYS A 175 -0.85 28.13 -16.43
CA LYS A 175 -1.45 29.19 -17.27
C LYS A 175 -1.33 30.61 -16.66
N SER A 176 -1.02 30.71 -15.36
CA SER A 176 -0.83 31.99 -14.65
C SER A 176 0.63 32.44 -14.58
N ARG A 177 1.55 31.67 -15.18
CA ARG A 177 2.96 32.06 -15.43
C ARG A 177 3.18 32.44 -16.90
#